data_c534a7cafca16ac5dd9ac6f29dbe014d
#
_entry.id   c534a7cafca16ac5dd9ac6f29dbe014d
#
_cell.length_a   1.000
_cell.length_b   1.000
_cell.length_c   1.000
_cell.angle_alpha   90.00
_cell.angle_beta   90.00
_cell.angle_gamma   90.00
#
_symmetry.space_group_name_H-M   'P 1'
#
loop_
_entity.id
_entity.type
_entity.pdbx_description
1 polymer ?
#
loop_
_entity_poly.entity_id
_entity_poly.type
_entity_poly.pdbx_seq_one_letter_code
_entity_poly.pdbx_strand_id
1 'polypeptide(L)'
;MYQLKNYMLSLQSHWMVNQPLYKAVQDSIPSIAKYRANLGRNRLETTPAAQMAKSVFPDIYRFPLFRRQFCKMLVEEIKQMEKEIEFEPNPSEDPLRQIPEIVLEEHCPELYWNMWFVVQNVINPMIYSLYQRD
;
A
#
# COMPACT_ATOMS: atom_id res chain seq x y z
N MET A 1 11.00 -3.25 20.25
CA MET A 1 9.98 -3.41 19.19
C MET A 1 8.73 -2.64 19.60
N TYR A 2 8.26 -1.78 18.74
CA TYR A 2 7.05 -1.01 18.99
C TYR A 2 5.79 -1.86 18.80
N GLN A 3 4.84 -1.75 19.73
CA GLN A 3 3.54 -2.41 19.60
C GLN A 3 2.47 -1.38 19.23
N LEU A 4 1.68 -1.71 18.21
CA LEU A 4 0.62 -0.84 17.73
C LEU A 4 -0.43 -0.60 18.82
N LYS A 5 -0.76 0.67 19.09
CA LYS A 5 -1.79 1.04 20.06
C LYS A 5 -3.20 0.77 19.54
N ASN A 6 -3.38 0.86 18.23
CA ASN A 6 -4.64 0.59 17.55
C ASN A 6 -4.58 -0.74 16.78
N TYR A 7 -3.80 -1.70 17.25
CA TYR A 7 -3.48 -2.89 16.48
C TYR A 7 -4.70 -3.72 16.08
N MET A 8 -5.76 -3.70 16.85
CA MET A 8 -6.98 -4.46 16.53
C MET A 8 -7.54 -4.10 15.15
N LEU A 9 -7.45 -2.83 14.78
CA LEU A 9 -7.91 -2.36 13.48
C LEU A 9 -6.86 -2.57 12.40
N SER A 10 -5.59 -2.40 12.74
CA SER A 10 -4.49 -2.52 11.78
C SER A 10 -4.18 -3.96 11.38
N LEU A 11 -4.49 -4.94 12.22
CA LEU A 11 -4.28 -6.35 11.88
C LEU A 11 -5.21 -6.86 10.77
N GLN A 12 -6.29 -6.16 10.49
CA GLN A 12 -7.19 -6.51 9.39
C GLN A 12 -6.77 -5.76 8.13
N SER A 13 -5.80 -6.31 7.41
CA SER A 13 -5.19 -5.66 6.26
C SER A 13 -6.21 -5.15 5.24
N HIS A 14 -7.25 -5.94 4.98
CA HIS A 14 -8.32 -5.53 4.07
C HIS A 14 -9.12 -4.33 4.59
N TRP A 15 -9.19 -4.15 5.92
CA TRP A 15 -9.87 -3.01 6.54
C TRP A 15 -9.14 -1.69 6.26
N MET A 16 -7.82 -1.73 6.14
CA MET A 16 -6.98 -0.53 5.90
C MET A 16 -7.32 0.12 4.56
N VAL A 17 -7.76 -0.66 3.60
CA VAL A 17 -7.97 -0.24 2.23
C VAL A 17 -9.38 0.36 2.08
N ASN A 18 -9.49 1.36 1.21
CA ASN A 18 -10.78 1.87 0.78
C ASN A 18 -11.63 0.70 0.27
N GLN A 19 -12.82 0.50 0.84
CA GLN A 19 -13.60 -0.70 0.59
C GLN A 19 -14.14 -0.79 -0.85
N PRO A 20 -14.65 0.29 -1.46
CA PRO A 20 -14.99 0.25 -2.89
C PRO A 20 -13.81 -0.12 -3.77
N LEU A 21 -12.61 0.39 -3.47
CA LEU A 21 -11.40 0.02 -4.20
C LEU A 21 -11.06 -1.45 -4.00
N TYR A 22 -11.09 -1.93 -2.76
CA TYR A 22 -10.79 -3.33 -2.45
C TYR A 22 -11.71 -4.27 -3.21
N LYS A 23 -13.01 -4.00 -3.20
CA LYS A 23 -13.98 -4.79 -3.96
C LYS A 23 -13.70 -4.75 -5.46
N ALA A 24 -13.42 -3.58 -6.02
CA ALA A 24 -13.12 -3.43 -7.43
C ALA A 24 -11.88 -4.24 -7.82
N VAL A 25 -10.86 -4.25 -6.97
CA VAL A 25 -9.65 -5.07 -7.18
C VAL A 25 -10.00 -6.56 -7.15
N GLN A 26 -10.77 -7.01 -6.16
CA GLN A 26 -11.19 -8.41 -6.08
C GLN A 26 -11.98 -8.83 -7.32
N ASP A 27 -12.88 -7.99 -7.79
CA ASP A 27 -13.69 -8.26 -8.98
C ASP A 27 -12.84 -8.27 -10.28
N SER A 28 -11.64 -7.69 -10.23
CA SER A 28 -10.74 -7.63 -11.39
C SER A 28 -9.78 -8.82 -11.47
N ILE A 29 -9.56 -9.54 -10.37
CA ILE A 29 -8.57 -10.63 -10.30
C ILE A 29 -8.80 -11.70 -11.36
N PRO A 30 -10.03 -12.21 -11.60
CA PRO A 30 -10.25 -13.24 -12.63
C PRO A 30 -9.84 -12.77 -14.03
N SER A 31 -10.15 -11.53 -14.39
CA SER A 31 -9.79 -10.97 -15.71
C SER A 31 -8.29 -10.82 -15.85
N ILE A 32 -7.60 -10.36 -14.81
CA ILE A 32 -6.15 -10.23 -14.79
C ILE A 32 -5.49 -11.61 -14.94
N ALA A 33 -5.96 -12.60 -14.18
CA ALA A 33 -5.43 -13.95 -14.24
C ALA A 33 -5.60 -14.57 -15.62
N LYS A 34 -6.76 -14.38 -16.24
CA LYS A 34 -7.04 -14.88 -17.60
C LYS A 34 -6.11 -14.20 -18.63
N TYR A 35 -5.92 -12.91 -18.52
CA TYR A 35 -5.02 -12.17 -19.41
C TYR A 35 -3.58 -12.67 -19.27
N ARG A 36 -3.10 -12.86 -18.05
CA ARG A 36 -1.75 -13.37 -17.78
C ARG A 36 -1.56 -14.80 -18.28
N ALA A 37 -2.58 -15.66 -18.11
CA ALA A 37 -2.54 -17.03 -18.60
C ALA A 37 -2.40 -17.10 -20.12
N ASN A 38 -2.95 -16.11 -20.83
CA ASN A 38 -2.83 -15.98 -22.29
C ASN A 38 -1.55 -15.26 -22.73
N LEU A 39 -0.60 -15.04 -21.81
CA LEU A 39 0.69 -14.38 -22.04
C LEU A 39 0.54 -12.98 -22.67
N GLY A 40 -0.54 -12.28 -22.34
CA GLY A 40 -0.79 -10.92 -22.83
C GLY A 40 -1.08 -10.82 -24.32
N ARG A 41 -1.48 -11.90 -24.98
CA ARG A 41 -1.78 -11.91 -26.42
C ARG A 41 -2.94 -11.00 -26.78
N ASN A 42 -3.90 -10.87 -25.89
CA ASN A 42 -5.05 -9.98 -26.05
C ASN A 42 -4.90 -8.82 -25.07
N ARG A 43 -5.33 -7.64 -25.50
CA ARG A 43 -5.37 -6.50 -24.61
C ARG A 43 -6.33 -6.77 -23.46
N LEU A 44 -5.90 -6.47 -22.23
CA LEU A 44 -6.77 -6.54 -21.07
C LEU A 44 -7.87 -5.48 -21.21
N GLU A 45 -9.12 -5.92 -21.11
CA GLU A 45 -10.24 -4.99 -21.07
C GLU A 45 -10.20 -4.15 -19.80
N THR A 46 -10.85 -2.98 -19.83
CA THR A 46 -10.93 -2.12 -18.65
C THR A 46 -11.57 -2.88 -17.49
N THR A 47 -10.81 -3.04 -16.40
CA THR A 47 -11.26 -3.73 -15.21
C THR A 47 -11.99 -2.78 -14.26
N PRO A 48 -12.82 -3.29 -13.34
CA PRO A 48 -13.37 -2.46 -12.26
C PRO A 48 -12.29 -1.73 -11.46
N ALA A 49 -11.13 -2.36 -11.24
CA ALA A 49 -10.01 -1.73 -10.56
C ALA A 49 -9.51 -0.49 -11.31
N ALA A 50 -9.32 -0.60 -12.63
CA ALA A 50 -8.88 0.53 -13.44
C ALA A 50 -9.88 1.69 -13.41
N GLN A 51 -11.17 1.40 -13.31
CA GLN A 51 -12.21 2.43 -13.23
C GLN A 51 -12.17 3.23 -11.93
N MET A 52 -11.55 2.70 -10.88
CA MET A 52 -11.36 3.41 -9.62
C MET A 52 -10.22 4.44 -9.68
N ALA A 53 -9.39 4.38 -10.70
CA ALA A 53 -8.28 5.31 -10.89
C ALA A 53 -8.72 6.48 -11.77
N LYS A 54 -8.19 7.66 -11.44
CA LYS A 54 -8.41 8.88 -12.22
C LYS A 54 -7.10 9.27 -12.89
N SER A 55 -7.13 9.44 -14.21
CA SER A 55 -6.00 9.98 -14.95
C SER A 55 -5.79 11.45 -14.58
N VAL A 56 -4.60 11.77 -14.09
CA VAL A 56 -4.20 13.13 -13.74
C VAL A 56 -3.37 13.74 -14.87
N PHE A 57 -2.58 12.90 -15.53
CA PHE A 57 -1.71 13.26 -16.64
C PHE A 57 -1.44 11.96 -17.43
N PRO A 58 -0.99 12.01 -18.68
CA PRO A 58 -0.64 10.78 -19.39
C PRO A 58 0.28 9.88 -18.56
N ASP A 59 -0.13 8.63 -18.37
CA ASP A 59 0.55 7.59 -17.58
C ASP A 59 0.70 7.90 -16.08
N ILE A 60 -0.03 8.90 -15.57
CA ILE A 60 -0.09 9.21 -14.14
C ILE A 60 -1.53 9.08 -13.66
N TYR A 61 -1.73 8.23 -12.66
CA TYR A 61 -3.04 7.92 -12.13
C TYR A 61 -3.11 8.18 -10.63
N ARG A 62 -4.32 8.46 -10.16
CA ARG A 62 -4.63 8.65 -8.75
C ARG A 62 -5.80 7.75 -8.38
N PHE A 63 -5.71 7.08 -7.25
CA PHE A 63 -6.82 6.27 -6.72
C PHE A 63 -6.82 6.32 -5.18
N PRO A 64 -8.01 6.15 -4.56
CA PRO A 64 -8.13 6.18 -3.10
C PRO A 64 -7.68 4.84 -2.51
N LEU A 65 -6.44 4.76 -2.01
CA LEU A 65 -5.86 3.50 -1.50
C LEU A 65 -6.38 3.15 -0.11
N PHE A 66 -6.18 4.04 0.85
CA PHE A 66 -6.54 3.77 2.24
C PHE A 66 -7.83 4.48 2.65
N ARG A 67 -8.57 3.85 3.57
CA ARG A 67 -9.68 4.55 4.19
C ARG A 67 -9.16 5.67 5.09
N ARG A 68 -9.93 6.74 5.17
CA ARG A 68 -9.54 7.95 5.91
C ARG A 68 -9.25 7.65 7.38
N GLN A 69 -10.05 6.80 8.00
CA GLN A 69 -9.89 6.43 9.41
C GLN A 69 -8.54 5.73 9.64
N PHE A 70 -8.12 4.86 8.74
CA PHE A 70 -6.81 4.23 8.82
C PHE A 70 -5.69 5.26 8.70
N CYS A 71 -5.80 6.23 7.79
CA CYS A 71 -4.79 7.28 7.64
C CYS A 71 -4.61 8.07 8.92
N LYS A 72 -5.70 8.42 9.60
CA LYS A 72 -5.64 9.13 10.89
C LYS A 72 -4.95 8.28 11.95
N MET A 73 -5.31 7.01 12.05
CA MET A 73 -4.70 6.09 12.99
C MET A 73 -3.21 5.91 12.72
N LEU A 74 -2.83 5.81 11.46
CA LEU A 74 -1.44 5.65 11.06
C LEU A 74 -0.60 6.86 11.47
N VAL A 75 -1.13 8.08 11.27
CA VAL A 75 -0.45 9.30 11.68
C VAL A 75 -0.24 9.31 13.21
N GLU A 76 -1.24 8.92 13.98
CA GLU A 76 -1.16 8.84 15.43
C GLU A 76 -0.13 7.80 15.87
N GLU A 77 -0.12 6.62 15.22
CA GLU A 77 0.86 5.58 15.50
C GLU A 77 2.29 6.03 15.20
N ILE A 78 2.50 6.72 14.09
CA ILE A 78 3.81 7.25 13.72
C ILE A 78 4.29 8.25 14.75
N LYS A 79 3.44 9.16 15.21
CA LYS A 79 3.78 10.12 16.26
C LYS A 79 4.15 9.42 17.56
N GLN A 80 3.46 8.35 17.90
CA GLN A 80 3.76 7.57 19.09
C GLN A 80 5.07 6.80 18.95
N MET A 81 5.33 6.23 17.76
CA MET A 81 6.59 5.56 17.46
C MET A 81 7.77 6.52 17.60
N GLU A 82 7.65 7.74 17.13
CA GLU A 82 8.69 8.76 17.23
C GLU A 82 9.05 9.08 18.70
N LYS A 83 8.07 8.96 19.60
CA LYS A 83 8.30 9.19 21.04
C LYS A 83 8.95 8.00 21.74
N GLU A 84 8.63 6.79 21.33
CA GLU A 84 9.03 5.56 22.04
C GLU A 84 10.29 4.92 21.47
N ILE A 85 10.58 5.13 20.18
CA ILE A 85 11.73 4.56 19.51
C ILE A 85 12.90 5.53 19.60
N GLU A 86 14.02 5.08 20.17
CA GLU A 86 15.27 5.81 20.13
C GLU A 86 15.89 5.63 18.73
N PHE A 87 16.06 6.74 18.04
CA PHE A 87 16.69 6.73 16.74
C PHE A 87 18.21 6.93 16.90
N GLU A 88 18.97 6.02 16.33
CA GLU A 88 20.39 6.24 16.13
C GLU A 88 20.59 7.05 14.86
N PRO A 89 21.37 8.15 14.91
CA PRO A 89 21.70 8.88 13.69
C PRO A 89 22.39 7.97 12.70
N ASN A 90 22.02 8.08 11.42
CA ASN A 90 22.74 7.40 10.37
C ASN A 90 24.19 7.88 10.41
N PRO A 91 25.19 6.97 10.48
CA PRO A 91 26.62 7.34 10.52
C PRO A 91 27.14 7.99 9.23
N SER A 92 26.29 8.26 8.27
CA SER A 92 26.67 9.00 7.06
C SER A 92 27.21 10.38 7.41
N GLU A 93 28.30 10.79 6.76
CA GLU A 93 28.89 12.10 6.93
C GLU A 93 28.02 13.22 6.35
N ASP A 94 27.09 12.89 5.44
CA ASP A 94 26.17 13.85 4.86
C ASP A 94 25.06 14.19 5.85
N PRO A 95 24.97 15.45 6.36
CA PRO A 95 23.92 15.85 7.30
C PRO A 95 22.50 15.59 6.80
N LEU A 96 22.27 15.62 5.48
CA LEU A 96 20.96 15.35 4.90
C LEU A 96 20.57 13.87 5.00
N ARG A 97 21.54 12.99 5.21
CA ARG A 97 21.33 11.55 5.39
C ARG A 97 21.29 11.13 6.87
N GLN A 98 21.42 12.07 7.78
CA GLN A 98 21.35 11.83 9.23
C GLN A 98 19.94 11.97 9.79
N ILE A 99 18.91 11.88 8.92
CA ILE A 99 17.51 11.94 9.33
C ILE A 99 17.15 10.59 9.99
N PRO A 100 16.59 10.62 11.22
CA PRO A 100 16.10 9.39 11.85
C PRO A 100 15.06 8.71 10.99
N GLU A 101 15.21 7.41 10.79
CA GLU A 101 14.28 6.62 10.00
C GLU A 101 13.63 5.54 10.85
N ILE A 102 12.34 5.35 10.65
CA ILE A 102 11.63 4.20 11.20
C ILE A 102 11.70 3.10 10.15
N VAL A 103 12.41 2.02 10.48
CA VAL A 103 12.45 0.82 9.64
C VAL A 103 11.35 -0.11 10.13
N LEU A 104 10.24 -0.17 9.40
CA LEU A 104 9.06 -0.90 9.84
C LEU A 104 9.32 -2.38 10.10
N GLU A 105 10.14 -3.02 9.27
CA GLU A 105 10.47 -4.43 9.43
C GLU A 105 11.10 -4.72 10.80
N GLU A 106 11.94 -3.81 11.28
CA GLU A 106 12.64 -3.95 12.56
C GLU A 106 11.81 -3.43 13.73
N HIS A 107 11.19 -2.26 13.56
CA HIS A 107 10.55 -1.54 14.66
C HIS A 107 9.09 -1.93 14.88
N CYS A 108 8.37 -2.26 13.79
CA CYS A 108 6.96 -2.63 13.85
C CYS A 108 6.62 -3.66 12.78
N PRO A 109 7.02 -4.94 12.95
CA PRO A 109 6.78 -5.99 11.95
C PRO A 109 5.32 -6.16 11.58
N GLU A 110 4.39 -5.97 12.51
CA GLU A 110 2.95 -6.10 12.25
C GLU A 110 2.50 -5.12 11.18
N LEU A 111 2.90 -3.86 11.28
CA LEU A 111 2.56 -2.84 10.28
C LEU A 111 3.27 -3.14 8.96
N TYR A 112 4.52 -3.57 9.01
CA TYR A 112 5.28 -3.95 7.83
C TYR A 112 4.55 -5.04 7.01
N TRP A 113 4.12 -6.11 7.65
CA TRP A 113 3.44 -7.21 6.96
C TRP A 113 2.06 -6.81 6.43
N ASN A 114 1.34 -5.95 7.15
CA ASN A 114 0.08 -5.42 6.67
C ASN A 114 0.27 -4.52 5.44
N MET A 115 1.31 -3.68 5.43
CA MET A 115 1.65 -2.87 4.26
C MET A 115 2.06 -3.75 3.07
N TRP A 116 2.79 -4.83 3.34
CA TRP A 116 3.17 -5.79 2.30
C TRP A 116 1.95 -6.47 1.68
N PHE A 117 0.96 -6.81 2.50
CA PHE A 117 -0.32 -7.32 2.00
C PHE A 117 -0.96 -6.33 1.02
N VAL A 118 -0.99 -5.05 1.36
CA VAL A 118 -1.57 -4.01 0.51
C VAL A 118 -0.81 -3.91 -0.82
N VAL A 119 0.51 -3.96 -0.79
CA VAL A 119 1.32 -3.94 -2.02
C VAL A 119 0.97 -5.11 -2.92
N GLN A 120 0.95 -6.32 -2.38
CA GLN A 120 0.73 -7.53 -3.19
C GLN A 120 -0.70 -7.68 -3.68
N ASN A 121 -1.68 -7.32 -2.85
CA ASN A 121 -3.07 -7.66 -3.11
C ASN A 121 -3.91 -6.48 -3.61
N VAL A 122 -3.39 -5.27 -3.55
CA VAL A 122 -4.11 -4.07 -4.02
C VAL A 122 -3.26 -3.28 -5.02
N ILE A 123 -2.07 -2.88 -4.65
CA ILE A 123 -1.23 -2.01 -5.50
C ILE A 123 -0.80 -2.74 -6.77
N ASN A 124 -0.28 -3.96 -6.66
CA ASN A 124 0.15 -4.72 -7.84
C ASN A 124 -0.99 -4.99 -8.82
N PRO A 125 -2.17 -5.46 -8.38
CA PRO A 125 -3.31 -5.57 -9.29
C PRO A 125 -3.73 -4.24 -9.93
N MET A 126 -3.66 -3.14 -9.19
CA MET A 126 -3.94 -1.80 -9.74
C MET A 126 -2.93 -1.43 -10.84
N ILE A 127 -1.64 -1.61 -10.57
CA ILE A 127 -0.58 -1.34 -11.54
C ILE A 127 -0.80 -2.18 -12.79
N TYR A 128 -1.08 -3.47 -12.61
CA TYR A 128 -1.31 -4.37 -13.73
C TYR A 128 -2.52 -3.93 -14.56
N SER A 129 -3.61 -3.53 -13.92
CA SER A 129 -4.82 -3.08 -14.61
C SER A 129 -4.60 -1.77 -15.39
N LEU A 130 -3.79 -0.86 -14.85
CA LEU A 130 -3.55 0.45 -15.46
C LEU A 130 -2.48 0.39 -16.55
N TYR A 131 -1.42 -0.37 -16.35
CA TYR A 131 -0.27 -0.40 -17.24
C TYR A 131 -0.09 -1.73 -17.96
N GLN A 132 -0.88 -2.75 -17.63
CA GLN A 132 -0.82 -4.10 -18.18
C GLN A 132 0.57 -4.75 -18.01
N ARG A 133 1.21 -4.47 -16.90
CA ARG A 133 2.50 -5.04 -16.50
C ARG A 133 2.66 -4.98 -14.98
N ASP A 134 3.46 -5.89 -14.46
CA ASP A 134 3.79 -5.90 -13.02
C ASP A 134 4.78 -4.80 -12.66
#